data_b1b31399bdb5b33dacc7000b7a5bce31
#
_entry.id   b1b31399bdb5b33dacc7000b7a5bce31
#
_cell.length_a   1.000
_cell.length_b   1.000
_cell.length_c   1.000
_cell.angle_alpha   90.00
_cell.angle_beta   90.00
_cell.angle_gamma   90.00
#
_symmetry.space_group_name_H-M   'P 1'
#
loop_
_entity.id
_entity.type
_entity.pdbx_description
1 polymer ?
#
loop_
_entity_poly.entity_id
_entity_poly.type
_entity_poly.pdbx_seq_one_letter_code
_entity_poly.pdbx_strand_id
1 'polypeptide(L)'
;SWKIYNYSIAYKNKRKGENLLEKFLNKMERKFGRYAIPGLMKYICVLYIIGLFINIASPQIYYYYLSLNPYRILHGEVWRLVTFLIQSPNSNVIFFIFTLYLYYMLGQTLERVWGAFRFNLYYFAGVLFTIIGSFAAYFMTGQVYLMDTYYINMSLFLAFAFVFPDMEMLLMFLIPIKIKWLAMLDGLYFVYAIVQAFLPAYGGGDYGIYYKANALAAFISILNFIIFFLSSRNMKPYSPGQMKRKNDFKRKMRQAERPVNVYANGAKHRCAVCGRTE
;
A
#
# COMPACT_ATOMS: atom_id res chain seq x y z
N SER A 1 -0.62 -31.43 -26.94
CA SER A 1 0.73 -31.49 -26.32
C SER A 1 1.46 -30.13 -26.36
N TRP A 2 1.23 -29.31 -27.37
CA TRP A 2 1.88 -27.97 -27.53
C TRP A 2 1.45 -26.93 -26.48
N LYS A 3 0.20 -26.95 -26.04
CA LYS A 3 -0.32 -26.07 -24.98
C LYS A 3 0.33 -26.39 -23.63
N ILE A 4 0.55 -27.64 -23.29
CA ILE A 4 1.18 -28.09 -22.04
C ILE A 4 2.65 -27.69 -22.00
N TYR A 5 3.35 -27.80 -23.15
CA TYR A 5 4.75 -27.38 -23.28
C TYR A 5 4.93 -25.86 -23.09
N ASN A 6 4.07 -25.04 -23.70
CA ASN A 6 4.09 -23.60 -23.53
C ASN A 6 3.72 -23.16 -22.11
N TYR A 7 2.78 -23.86 -21.43
CA TYR A 7 2.48 -23.63 -20.02
C TYR A 7 3.67 -23.97 -19.11
N SER A 8 4.39 -25.05 -19.41
CA SER A 8 5.59 -25.47 -18.67
C SER A 8 6.74 -24.46 -18.83
N ILE A 9 6.96 -23.92 -20.03
CA ILE A 9 7.97 -22.89 -20.29
C ILE A 9 7.58 -21.57 -19.65
N ALA A 10 6.32 -21.15 -19.72
CA ALA A 10 5.81 -19.95 -19.07
C ALA A 10 5.94 -20.06 -17.54
N TYR A 11 5.65 -21.23 -16.97
CA TYR A 11 5.82 -21.52 -15.54
C TYR A 11 7.29 -21.55 -15.10
N LYS A 12 8.19 -22.17 -15.89
CA LYS A 12 9.64 -22.16 -15.66
C LYS A 12 10.24 -20.75 -15.77
N ASN A 13 9.81 -19.96 -16.76
CA ASN A 13 10.24 -18.58 -16.91
C ASN A 13 9.71 -17.67 -15.82
N LYS A 14 8.51 -17.93 -15.27
CA LYS A 14 7.95 -17.24 -14.11
C LYS A 14 8.80 -17.50 -12.85
N ARG A 15 9.29 -18.72 -12.65
CA ARG A 15 10.18 -19.06 -11.50
C ARG A 15 11.57 -18.45 -11.58
N LYS A 16 12.13 -18.24 -12.79
CA LYS A 16 13.51 -17.72 -12.98
C LYS A 16 13.66 -16.23 -12.63
N GLY A 17 12.59 -15.55 -12.26
CA GLY A 17 12.55 -14.12 -12.01
C GLY A 17 11.86 -13.67 -10.76
N GLU A 18 11.54 -14.56 -9.86
CA GLU A 18 11.02 -14.18 -8.55
C GLU A 18 12.15 -13.54 -7.73
N ASN A 19 11.88 -12.34 -7.20
CA ASN A 19 12.77 -11.69 -6.24
C ASN A 19 12.87 -12.56 -4.98
N LEU A 20 13.99 -12.48 -4.26
CA LEU A 20 14.22 -13.23 -3.02
C LEU A 20 13.05 -13.06 -2.03
N LEU A 21 12.51 -11.85 -1.95
CA LEU A 21 11.39 -11.49 -1.11
C LEU A 21 10.07 -12.14 -1.57
N GLU A 22 9.83 -12.21 -2.89
CA GLU A 22 8.66 -12.89 -3.47
C GLU A 22 8.71 -14.40 -3.21
N LYS A 23 9.89 -15.01 -3.31
CA LYS A 23 10.09 -16.41 -2.93
C LYS A 23 9.80 -16.67 -1.45
N PHE A 24 10.24 -15.74 -0.60
CA PHE A 24 9.99 -15.81 0.84
C PHE A 24 8.48 -15.69 1.14
N LEU A 25 7.78 -14.72 0.55
CA LEU A 25 6.33 -14.56 0.70
C LEU A 25 5.56 -15.78 0.21
N ASN A 26 5.92 -16.32 -0.96
CA ASN A 26 5.28 -17.53 -1.48
C ASN A 26 5.50 -18.74 -0.59
N LYS A 27 6.69 -18.85 0.05
CA LYS A 27 6.97 -19.93 1.02
C LYS A 27 6.13 -19.75 2.29
N MET A 28 6.03 -18.53 2.79
CA MET A 28 5.19 -18.21 3.97
C MET A 28 3.70 -18.45 3.67
N GLU A 29 3.22 -18.04 2.51
CA GLU A 29 1.84 -18.24 2.08
C GLU A 29 1.47 -19.72 2.02
N ARG A 30 2.37 -20.59 1.51
CA ARG A 30 2.17 -22.04 1.51
C ARG A 30 2.11 -22.64 2.91
N LYS A 31 2.90 -22.12 3.84
CA LYS A 31 2.98 -22.65 5.23
C LYS A 31 1.85 -22.10 6.11
N PHE A 32 1.56 -20.83 6.01
CA PHE A 32 0.68 -20.10 6.92
C PHE A 32 -0.60 -19.57 6.27
N GLY A 33 -0.80 -19.76 4.96
CA GLY A 33 -1.96 -19.25 4.25
C GLY A 33 -3.30 -19.73 4.80
N ARG A 34 -3.36 -20.92 5.41
CA ARG A 34 -4.54 -21.46 6.08
C ARG A 34 -4.99 -20.65 7.30
N TYR A 35 -4.08 -19.87 7.90
CA TYR A 35 -4.38 -19.01 9.06
C TYR A 35 -4.77 -17.59 8.64
N ALA A 36 -4.81 -17.30 7.34
CA ALA A 36 -5.25 -16.01 6.87
C ALA A 36 -6.72 -15.78 7.23
N ILE A 37 -7.00 -14.60 7.76
CA ILE A 37 -8.35 -14.17 8.12
C ILE A 37 -8.97 -13.55 6.86
N PRO A 38 -9.95 -14.19 6.21
CA PRO A 38 -10.61 -13.61 5.06
C PRO A 38 -11.48 -12.43 5.50
N GLY A 39 -11.41 -11.34 4.75
CA GLY A 39 -12.16 -10.12 5.07
C GLY A 39 -11.68 -9.44 6.34
N LEU A 40 -10.37 -9.45 6.63
CA LEU A 40 -9.78 -8.85 7.84
C LEU A 40 -10.31 -7.44 8.11
N MET A 41 -10.49 -6.64 7.06
CA MET A 41 -10.95 -5.26 7.20
C MET A 41 -12.37 -5.14 7.79
N LYS A 42 -13.21 -6.16 7.66
CA LYS A 42 -14.52 -6.19 8.33
C LYS A 42 -14.38 -6.16 9.85
N TYR A 43 -13.46 -6.98 10.37
CA TYR A 43 -13.19 -7.05 11.81
C TYR A 43 -12.58 -5.75 12.33
N ILE A 44 -11.66 -5.14 11.56
CA ILE A 44 -11.09 -3.84 11.91
C ILE A 44 -12.17 -2.75 11.93
N CYS A 45 -13.09 -2.74 10.95
CA CYS A 45 -14.21 -1.80 10.94
C CYS A 45 -15.11 -1.98 12.17
N VAL A 46 -15.35 -3.22 12.62
CA VAL A 46 -16.10 -3.47 13.87
C VAL A 46 -15.37 -2.91 15.08
N LEU A 47 -14.04 -3.07 15.16
CA LEU A 47 -13.24 -2.46 16.22
C LEU A 47 -13.35 -0.93 16.22
N TYR A 48 -13.33 -0.29 15.05
CA TYR A 48 -13.52 1.17 14.95
C TYR A 48 -14.91 1.62 15.39
N ILE A 49 -15.97 0.84 15.11
CA ILE A 49 -17.31 1.13 15.61
C ILE A 49 -17.34 1.08 17.14
N ILE A 50 -16.75 0.05 17.75
CA ILE A 50 -16.62 -0.05 19.20
C ILE A 50 -15.85 1.16 19.75
N GLY A 51 -14.76 1.55 19.10
CA GLY A 51 -13.96 2.72 19.44
C GLY A 51 -14.74 4.03 19.38
N LEU A 52 -15.64 4.20 18.41
CA LEU A 52 -16.51 5.36 18.32
C LEU A 52 -17.46 5.42 19.54
N PHE A 53 -18.09 4.32 19.91
CA PHE A 53 -18.96 4.24 21.08
C PHE A 53 -18.21 4.57 22.38
N ILE A 54 -16.98 4.05 22.53
CA ILE A 54 -16.12 4.37 23.68
C ILE A 54 -15.78 5.87 23.68
N ASN A 55 -15.46 6.44 22.52
CA ASN A 55 -15.13 7.86 22.39
C ASN A 55 -16.31 8.77 22.73
N ILE A 56 -17.52 8.41 22.32
CA ILE A 56 -18.76 9.15 22.64
C ILE A 56 -19.08 9.04 24.13
N ALA A 57 -18.94 7.86 24.72
CA ALA A 57 -19.25 7.63 26.13
C ALA A 57 -18.23 8.32 27.06
N SER A 58 -16.94 8.12 26.83
CA SER A 58 -15.84 8.75 27.54
C SER A 58 -14.51 8.60 26.79
N PRO A 59 -14.02 9.67 26.15
CA PRO A 59 -12.72 9.63 25.43
C PRO A 59 -11.55 9.19 26.33
N GLN A 60 -11.66 9.48 27.63
CA GLN A 60 -10.63 9.17 28.61
C GLN A 60 -10.41 7.66 28.78
N ILE A 61 -11.46 6.83 28.61
CA ILE A 61 -11.34 5.37 28.72
C ILE A 61 -10.32 4.84 27.70
N TYR A 62 -10.37 5.34 26.46
CA TYR A 62 -9.41 4.95 25.45
C TYR A 62 -7.98 5.27 25.87
N TYR A 63 -7.71 6.52 26.23
CA TYR A 63 -6.35 6.98 26.58
C TYR A 63 -5.79 6.28 27.82
N TYR A 64 -6.59 6.08 28.86
CA TYR A 64 -6.12 5.48 30.11
C TYR A 64 -5.97 3.97 30.06
N TYR A 65 -6.77 3.24 29.28
CA TYR A 65 -6.83 1.78 29.36
C TYR A 65 -6.49 1.05 28.06
N LEU A 66 -6.70 1.66 26.89
CA LEU A 66 -6.67 0.96 25.60
C LEU A 66 -5.54 1.44 24.68
N SER A 67 -5.05 2.67 24.83
CA SER A 67 -4.03 3.26 23.97
C SER A 67 -2.68 2.54 24.07
N LEU A 68 -1.90 2.57 22.97
CA LEU A 68 -0.56 2.00 22.92
C LEU A 68 0.39 2.82 23.81
N ASN A 69 0.70 2.31 24.98
CA ASN A 69 1.55 2.96 25.97
C ASN A 69 2.71 2.04 26.37
N PRO A 70 3.94 2.24 25.84
CA PRO A 70 5.08 1.37 26.13
C PRO A 70 5.40 1.24 27.60
N TYR A 71 5.34 2.34 28.37
CA TYR A 71 5.60 2.32 29.80
C TYR A 71 4.67 1.35 30.54
N ARG A 72 3.35 1.46 30.32
CA ARG A 72 2.36 0.60 30.96
C ARG A 72 2.44 -0.86 30.49
N ILE A 73 2.78 -1.09 29.22
CA ILE A 73 2.97 -2.43 28.67
C ILE A 73 4.13 -3.12 29.41
N LEU A 74 5.25 -2.42 29.65
CA LEU A 74 6.37 -2.94 30.42
C LEU A 74 6.02 -3.23 31.89
N HIS A 75 4.98 -2.60 32.42
CA HIS A 75 4.46 -2.87 33.78
C HIS A 75 3.30 -3.88 33.80
N GLY A 76 3.09 -4.64 32.71
CA GLY A 76 2.17 -5.78 32.66
C GLY A 76 0.85 -5.55 31.93
N GLU A 77 0.56 -4.33 31.42
CA GLU A 77 -0.67 -4.04 30.67
C GLU A 77 -0.55 -4.46 29.19
N VAL A 78 -0.24 -5.76 28.95
CA VAL A 78 0.07 -6.29 27.60
C VAL A 78 -1.10 -6.27 26.64
N TRP A 79 -2.35 -6.19 27.11
CA TRP A 79 -3.53 -6.09 26.26
C TRP A 79 -3.50 -4.86 25.35
N ARG A 80 -2.79 -3.81 25.73
CA ARG A 80 -2.62 -2.58 24.94
C ARG A 80 -1.97 -2.80 23.58
N LEU A 81 -1.21 -3.89 23.40
CA LEU A 81 -0.64 -4.29 22.11
C LEU A 81 -1.71 -4.62 21.06
N VAL A 82 -2.93 -4.91 21.49
CA VAL A 82 -4.05 -5.22 20.60
C VAL A 82 -5.15 -4.16 20.69
N THR A 83 -5.44 -3.68 21.91
CA THR A 83 -6.58 -2.78 22.13
C THR A 83 -6.39 -1.39 21.51
N PHE A 84 -5.16 -0.96 21.20
CA PHE A 84 -4.94 0.31 20.52
C PHE A 84 -5.57 0.36 19.11
N LEU A 85 -5.83 -0.81 18.50
CA LEU A 85 -6.53 -0.92 17.22
C LEU A 85 -8.01 -0.51 17.30
N ILE A 86 -8.57 -0.39 18.49
CA ILE A 86 -9.97 0.02 18.72
C ILE A 86 -10.16 1.52 18.49
N GLN A 87 -9.08 2.29 18.37
CA GLN A 87 -9.20 3.74 18.21
C GLN A 87 -10.01 4.12 16.97
N SER A 88 -11.09 4.89 17.21
CA SER A 88 -11.88 5.46 16.11
C SER A 88 -11.05 6.48 15.32
N PRO A 89 -10.99 6.37 13.99
CA PRO A 89 -10.25 7.31 13.16
C PRO A 89 -10.85 8.73 13.16
N ASN A 90 -12.11 8.89 13.55
CA ASN A 90 -12.82 10.16 13.61
C ASN A 90 -13.80 10.19 14.78
N SER A 91 -13.91 11.34 15.45
CA SER A 91 -14.91 11.57 16.52
C SER A 91 -16.23 12.09 15.96
N ASN A 92 -16.24 12.70 14.78
CA ASN A 92 -17.46 13.16 14.13
C ASN A 92 -18.12 12.00 13.40
N VAL A 93 -19.38 11.72 13.73
CA VAL A 93 -20.12 10.54 13.23
C VAL A 93 -20.24 10.52 11.70
N ILE A 94 -20.47 11.66 11.06
CA ILE A 94 -20.64 11.75 9.60
C ILE A 94 -19.31 11.38 8.89
N PHE A 95 -18.22 11.99 9.33
CA PHE A 95 -16.89 11.67 8.79
C PHE A 95 -16.45 10.26 9.15
N PHE A 96 -16.87 9.73 10.29
CA PHE A 96 -16.59 8.36 10.69
C PHE A 96 -17.25 7.36 9.73
N ILE A 97 -18.53 7.52 9.41
CA ILE A 97 -19.25 6.64 8.48
C ILE A 97 -18.54 6.63 7.12
N PHE A 98 -18.17 7.80 6.61
CA PHE A 98 -17.43 7.92 5.34
C PHE A 98 -16.06 7.21 5.43
N THR A 99 -15.31 7.45 6.48
CA THR A 99 -13.99 6.85 6.69
C THR A 99 -14.08 5.32 6.83
N LEU A 100 -15.09 4.83 7.55
CA LEU A 100 -15.35 3.41 7.71
C LEU A 100 -15.65 2.73 6.37
N TYR A 101 -16.55 3.35 5.56
CA TYR A 101 -16.85 2.87 4.20
C TYR A 101 -15.59 2.84 3.34
N LEU A 102 -14.79 3.92 3.40
CA LEU A 102 -13.53 4.03 2.67
C LEU A 102 -12.58 2.89 3.02
N TYR A 103 -12.26 2.70 4.29
CA TYR A 103 -11.33 1.66 4.72
C TYR A 103 -11.84 0.25 4.40
N TYR A 104 -13.13 0.02 4.55
CA TYR A 104 -13.75 -1.24 4.16
C TYR A 104 -13.56 -1.52 2.66
N MET A 105 -13.85 -0.53 1.80
CA MET A 105 -13.70 -0.63 0.35
C MET A 105 -12.23 -0.86 -0.05
N LEU A 106 -11.30 -0.08 0.52
CA LEU A 106 -9.87 -0.19 0.28
C LEU A 106 -9.35 -1.59 0.64
N GLY A 107 -9.67 -2.03 1.86
CA GLY A 107 -9.22 -3.32 2.37
C GLY A 107 -9.76 -4.49 1.56
N GLN A 108 -11.05 -4.51 1.26
CA GLN A 108 -11.63 -5.57 0.44
C GLN A 108 -11.05 -5.62 -0.98
N THR A 109 -10.82 -4.46 -1.58
CA THR A 109 -10.28 -4.40 -2.94
C THR A 109 -8.83 -4.85 -2.98
N LEU A 110 -8.00 -4.42 -2.02
CA LEU A 110 -6.61 -4.89 -1.91
C LEU A 110 -6.54 -6.39 -1.60
N GLU A 111 -7.42 -6.89 -0.72
CA GLU A 111 -7.49 -8.33 -0.42
C GLU A 111 -7.87 -9.16 -1.66
N ARG A 112 -8.77 -8.69 -2.53
CA ARG A 112 -9.09 -9.34 -3.81
C ARG A 112 -7.90 -9.40 -4.76
N VAL A 113 -7.06 -8.38 -4.78
CA VAL A 113 -5.89 -8.32 -5.68
C VAL A 113 -4.71 -9.11 -5.15
N TRP A 114 -4.43 -9.03 -3.85
CA TRP A 114 -3.24 -9.64 -3.25
C TRP A 114 -3.50 -11.03 -2.65
N GLY A 115 -4.77 -11.35 -2.40
CA GLY A 115 -5.18 -12.51 -1.60
C GLY A 115 -5.17 -12.21 -0.10
N ALA A 116 -5.99 -12.97 0.66
CA ALA A 116 -6.20 -12.76 2.09
C ALA A 116 -4.89 -12.84 2.89
N PHE A 117 -4.01 -13.82 2.59
CA PHE A 117 -2.77 -13.98 3.32
C PHE A 117 -1.83 -12.77 3.22
N ARG A 118 -1.60 -12.28 2.00
CA ARG A 118 -0.69 -11.14 1.77
C ARG A 118 -1.26 -9.85 2.31
N PHE A 119 -2.58 -9.64 2.22
CA PHE A 119 -3.24 -8.50 2.81
C PHE A 119 -3.11 -8.51 4.35
N ASN A 120 -3.35 -9.65 4.99
CA ASN A 120 -3.19 -9.82 6.43
C ASN A 120 -1.74 -9.56 6.85
N LEU A 121 -0.78 -10.12 6.11
CA LEU A 121 0.65 -9.90 6.39
C LEU A 121 1.02 -8.42 6.31
N TYR A 122 0.51 -7.69 5.30
CA TYR A 122 0.72 -6.25 5.17
C TYR A 122 0.18 -5.48 6.37
N TYR A 123 -1.07 -5.77 6.75
CA TYR A 123 -1.73 -5.07 7.84
C TYR A 123 -1.06 -5.36 9.19
N PHE A 124 -0.81 -6.63 9.50
CA PHE A 124 -0.15 -7.01 10.74
C PHE A 124 1.32 -6.58 10.82
N ALA A 125 2.03 -6.53 9.69
CA ALA A 125 3.36 -5.92 9.65
C ALA A 125 3.30 -4.42 10.00
N GLY A 126 2.31 -3.68 9.50
CA GLY A 126 2.07 -2.30 9.87
C GLY A 126 1.80 -2.13 11.36
N VAL A 127 0.96 -2.99 11.95
CA VAL A 127 0.68 -3.03 13.39
C VAL A 127 1.97 -3.29 14.17
N LEU A 128 2.73 -4.30 13.80
CA LEU A 128 4.00 -4.66 14.46
C LEU A 128 5.01 -3.51 14.39
N PHE A 129 5.15 -2.88 13.24
CA PHE A 129 6.04 -1.74 13.06
C PHE A 129 5.61 -0.53 13.89
N THR A 130 4.31 -0.28 14.02
CA THR A 130 3.79 0.78 14.90
C THR A 130 4.15 0.50 16.36
N ILE A 131 4.01 -0.74 16.81
CA ILE A 131 4.41 -1.16 18.16
C ILE A 131 5.91 -0.94 18.36
N ILE A 132 6.75 -1.45 17.45
CA ILE A 132 8.22 -1.28 17.52
C ILE A 132 8.57 0.20 17.52
N GLY A 133 7.94 1.03 16.69
CA GLY A 133 8.14 2.47 16.65
C GLY A 133 7.79 3.16 17.95
N SER A 134 6.69 2.77 18.60
CA SER A 134 6.28 3.30 19.89
C SER A 134 7.31 2.98 21.00
N PHE A 135 7.79 1.74 21.05
CA PHE A 135 8.84 1.35 21.99
C PHE A 135 10.17 2.05 21.70
N ALA A 136 10.57 2.14 20.42
CA ALA A 136 11.78 2.85 20.03
C ALA A 136 11.73 4.32 20.44
N ALA A 137 10.61 5.00 20.19
CA ALA A 137 10.43 6.39 20.62
C ALA A 137 10.53 6.52 22.13
N TYR A 138 9.91 5.63 22.90
CA TYR A 138 9.97 5.60 24.35
C TYR A 138 11.40 5.41 24.87
N PHE A 139 12.14 4.42 24.35
CA PHE A 139 13.53 4.18 24.78
C PHE A 139 14.50 5.30 24.38
N MET A 140 14.23 6.00 23.27
CA MET A 140 15.08 7.11 22.82
C MET A 140 14.83 8.42 23.61
N THR A 141 13.59 8.64 24.05
CA THR A 141 13.17 9.94 24.60
C THR A 141 12.81 9.89 26.07
N GLY A 142 12.56 8.72 26.64
CA GLY A 142 12.02 8.53 27.98
C GLY A 142 10.55 8.96 28.15
N GLN A 143 9.92 9.45 27.07
CA GLN A 143 8.54 9.93 27.09
C GLN A 143 7.58 9.01 26.35
N VAL A 144 6.33 8.95 26.80
CA VAL A 144 5.29 8.13 26.19
C VAL A 144 4.55 8.93 25.13
N TYR A 145 4.64 8.45 23.87
CA TYR A 145 3.85 8.97 22.76
C TYR A 145 2.78 7.95 22.39
N LEU A 146 1.53 8.38 22.42
CA LEU A 146 0.40 7.53 22.06
C LEU A 146 0.33 7.43 20.53
N MET A 147 0.92 6.38 19.99
CA MET A 147 0.80 6.05 18.57
C MET A 147 -0.52 5.32 18.33
N ASP A 148 -1.17 5.65 17.22
CA ASP A 148 -2.45 5.11 16.81
C ASP A 148 -2.38 4.40 15.44
N THR A 149 -3.53 4.03 14.90
CA THR A 149 -3.65 3.37 13.59
C THR A 149 -3.58 4.33 12.41
N TYR A 150 -3.42 5.64 12.63
CA TYR A 150 -3.48 6.67 11.60
C TYR A 150 -2.51 6.39 10.45
N TYR A 151 -1.23 6.18 10.76
CA TYR A 151 -0.22 5.90 9.75
C TYR A 151 -0.38 4.55 9.06
N ILE A 152 -0.92 3.53 9.74
CA ILE A 152 -1.26 2.23 9.13
C ILE A 152 -2.33 2.46 8.05
N ASN A 153 -3.36 3.20 8.37
CA ASN A 153 -4.47 3.49 7.47
C ASN A 153 -4.04 4.37 6.29
N MET A 154 -3.16 5.35 6.51
CA MET A 154 -2.58 6.15 5.43
C MET A 154 -1.72 5.27 4.50
N SER A 155 -0.88 4.38 5.03
CA SER A 155 -0.10 3.47 4.21
C SER A 155 -0.98 2.51 3.39
N LEU A 156 -2.12 2.08 3.95
CA LEU A 156 -3.13 1.28 3.24
C LEU A 156 -3.73 2.07 2.07
N PHE A 157 -4.01 3.35 2.28
CA PHE A 157 -4.50 4.24 1.23
C PHE A 157 -3.45 4.42 0.11
N LEU A 158 -2.19 4.64 0.45
CA LEU A 158 -1.08 4.70 -0.53
C LEU A 158 -0.97 3.40 -1.33
N ALA A 159 -1.05 2.25 -0.65
CA ALA A 159 -1.01 0.94 -1.30
C ALA A 159 -2.15 0.77 -2.31
N PHE A 160 -3.36 1.20 -1.94
CA PHE A 160 -4.51 1.17 -2.83
C PHE A 160 -4.35 2.12 -4.04
N ALA A 161 -3.93 3.34 -3.78
CA ALA A 161 -3.71 4.34 -4.83
C ALA A 161 -2.65 3.90 -5.84
N PHE A 162 -1.67 3.15 -5.37
CA PHE A 162 -0.65 2.59 -6.24
C PHE A 162 -1.18 1.47 -7.15
N VAL A 163 -2.10 0.64 -6.64
CA VAL A 163 -2.73 -0.43 -7.42
C VAL A 163 -3.77 0.13 -8.40
N PHE A 164 -4.51 1.16 -8.00
CA PHE A 164 -5.62 1.75 -8.75
C PHE A 164 -5.50 3.27 -8.91
N PRO A 165 -4.45 3.80 -9.58
CA PRO A 165 -4.17 5.24 -9.63
C PRO A 165 -5.24 6.06 -10.38
N ASP A 166 -5.87 5.48 -11.38
CA ASP A 166 -6.85 6.17 -12.23
C ASP A 166 -8.31 5.95 -11.78
N MET A 167 -8.51 5.21 -10.69
CA MET A 167 -9.84 5.04 -10.11
C MET A 167 -10.33 6.37 -9.54
N GLU A 168 -11.58 6.72 -9.82
CA GLU A 168 -12.23 7.90 -9.28
C GLU A 168 -13.01 7.52 -8.02
N MET A 169 -12.85 8.33 -6.99
CA MET A 169 -13.57 8.21 -5.73
C MET A 169 -14.36 9.48 -5.50
N LEU A 170 -15.61 9.33 -5.06
CA LEU A 170 -16.45 10.45 -4.66
C LEU A 170 -16.02 10.92 -3.26
N LEU A 171 -15.29 12.04 -3.20
CA LEU A 171 -14.97 12.66 -1.92
C LEU A 171 -16.26 13.20 -1.32
N MET A 172 -16.59 12.72 -0.11
CA MET A 172 -17.84 13.06 0.58
C MET A 172 -19.11 12.87 -0.26
N PHE A 173 -19.09 11.89 -1.20
CA PHE A 173 -20.17 11.57 -2.14
C PHE A 173 -20.53 12.68 -3.15
N LEU A 174 -19.77 13.76 -3.23
CA LEU A 174 -20.06 14.93 -4.06
C LEU A 174 -19.03 15.13 -5.18
N ILE A 175 -17.75 15.02 -4.90
CA ILE A 175 -16.68 15.44 -5.82
C ILE A 175 -15.93 14.20 -6.32
N PRO A 176 -15.98 13.87 -7.64
CA PRO A 176 -15.17 12.79 -8.20
C PRO A 176 -13.71 13.22 -8.31
N ILE A 177 -12.84 12.61 -7.49
CA ILE A 177 -11.40 12.86 -7.49
C ILE A 177 -10.67 11.57 -7.84
N LYS A 178 -9.68 11.64 -8.75
CA LYS A 178 -8.81 10.52 -9.03
C LYS A 178 -7.91 10.23 -7.82
N ILE A 179 -7.85 8.98 -7.44
CA ILE A 179 -7.14 8.52 -6.24
C ILE A 179 -5.66 8.93 -6.24
N LYS A 180 -5.02 9.00 -7.42
CA LYS A 180 -3.62 9.47 -7.55
C LYS A 180 -3.37 10.86 -6.98
N TRP A 181 -4.33 11.78 -7.08
CA TRP A 181 -4.18 13.13 -6.54
C TRP A 181 -4.25 13.14 -5.00
N LEU A 182 -5.18 12.34 -4.44
CA LEU A 182 -5.27 12.17 -3.00
C LEU A 182 -4.02 11.48 -2.43
N ALA A 183 -3.50 10.47 -3.14
CA ALA A 183 -2.27 9.79 -2.76
C ALA A 183 -1.03 10.70 -2.83
N MET A 184 -1.01 11.65 -3.76
CA MET A 184 0.06 12.64 -3.84
C MET A 184 0.01 13.58 -2.62
N LEU A 185 -1.19 14.01 -2.20
CA LEU A 185 -1.37 14.81 -0.97
C LEU A 185 -0.98 14.01 0.28
N ASP A 186 -1.38 12.74 0.34
CA ASP A 186 -1.01 11.82 1.42
C ASP A 186 0.51 11.65 1.49
N GLY A 187 1.17 11.39 0.36
CA GLY A 187 2.63 11.32 0.26
C GLY A 187 3.34 12.61 0.69
N LEU A 188 2.81 13.78 0.29
CA LEU A 188 3.33 15.06 0.73
C LEU A 188 3.18 15.25 2.25
N TYR A 189 2.06 14.80 2.82
CA TYR A 189 1.87 14.83 4.27
C TYR A 189 2.89 13.96 5.01
N PHE A 190 3.22 12.77 4.52
CA PHE A 190 4.27 11.94 5.10
C PHE A 190 5.64 12.66 5.06
N VAL A 191 5.97 13.26 3.92
CA VAL A 191 7.22 14.04 3.79
C VAL A 191 7.21 15.21 4.78
N TYR A 192 6.12 15.94 4.87
CA TYR A 192 5.97 17.06 5.81
C TYR A 192 6.14 16.59 7.25
N ALA A 193 5.50 15.49 7.67
CA ALA A 193 5.63 14.93 9.01
C ALA A 193 7.09 14.55 9.35
N ILE A 194 7.84 14.02 8.37
CA ILE A 194 9.25 13.70 8.56
C ILE A 194 10.10 14.97 8.64
N VAL A 195 9.87 15.95 7.76
CA VAL A 195 10.64 17.20 7.71
C VAL A 195 10.47 18.02 8.98
N GLN A 196 9.27 18.05 9.58
CA GLN A 196 9.02 18.75 10.84
C GLN A 196 9.99 18.34 11.97
N ALA A 197 10.40 17.07 12.01
CA ALA A 197 11.34 16.58 13.03
C ALA A 197 12.74 17.21 12.93
N PHE A 198 13.11 17.77 11.79
CA PHE A 198 14.41 18.36 11.51
C PHE A 198 14.39 19.90 11.47
N LEU A 199 13.21 20.52 11.49
CA LEU A 199 13.10 21.98 11.44
C LEU A 199 13.35 22.58 12.83
N PRO A 200 14.22 23.62 12.94
CA PRO A 200 14.52 24.28 14.21
C PRO A 200 13.28 24.88 14.90
N ALA A 201 12.30 25.31 14.12
CA ALA A 201 11.06 25.89 14.62
C ALA A 201 10.25 24.93 15.49
N TYR A 202 10.40 23.61 15.26
CA TYR A 202 9.69 22.55 15.98
C TYR A 202 10.63 21.74 16.90
N GLY A 203 11.92 22.06 16.93
CA GLY A 203 12.97 21.24 17.58
C GLY A 203 13.17 21.51 19.07
N GLY A 204 12.45 22.47 19.70
CA GLY A 204 12.63 22.89 21.09
C GLY A 204 11.60 22.28 22.05
N GLY A 205 12.06 21.85 23.26
CA GLY A 205 11.20 21.37 24.33
C GLY A 205 10.42 20.10 24.03
N ASP A 206 9.32 19.91 24.76
CA ASP A 206 8.44 18.73 24.64
C ASP A 206 7.81 18.58 23.24
N TYR A 207 7.57 19.68 22.54
CA TYR A 207 7.06 19.66 21.16
C TYR A 207 8.06 19.04 20.18
N GLY A 208 9.36 19.33 20.32
CA GLY A 208 10.37 18.75 19.44
C GLY A 208 10.45 17.23 19.53
N ILE A 209 10.24 16.68 20.70
CA ILE A 209 10.22 15.24 20.91
C ILE A 209 8.96 14.63 20.28
N TYR A 210 7.80 15.27 20.41
CA TYR A 210 6.55 14.85 19.75
C TYR A 210 6.71 14.76 18.23
N TYR A 211 7.30 15.77 17.57
CA TYR A 211 7.53 15.75 16.12
C TYR A 211 8.51 14.66 15.70
N LYS A 212 9.52 14.35 16.49
CA LYS A 212 10.46 13.24 16.23
C LYS A 212 9.77 11.88 16.32
N ALA A 213 8.90 11.67 17.32
CA ALA A 213 8.13 10.44 17.45
C ALA A 213 7.14 10.27 16.28
N ASN A 214 6.48 11.35 15.88
CA ASN A 214 5.56 11.37 14.75
C ASN A 214 6.27 11.09 13.42
N ALA A 215 7.45 11.68 13.21
CA ALA A 215 8.29 11.40 12.04
C ALA A 215 8.77 9.95 12.00
N LEU A 216 9.10 9.35 13.15
CA LEU A 216 9.48 7.95 13.24
C LEU A 216 8.31 7.04 12.83
N ALA A 217 7.10 7.32 13.32
CA ALA A 217 5.90 6.58 12.95
C ALA A 217 5.60 6.69 11.45
N ALA A 218 5.69 7.89 10.89
CA ALA A 218 5.53 8.15 9.46
C ALA A 218 6.57 7.39 8.62
N PHE A 219 7.84 7.45 9.01
CA PHE A 219 8.93 6.75 8.33
C PHE A 219 8.72 5.23 8.32
N ILE A 220 8.40 4.66 9.48
CA ILE A 220 8.14 3.22 9.63
C ILE A 220 6.97 2.78 8.76
N SER A 221 5.93 3.59 8.66
CA SER A 221 4.74 3.29 7.86
C SER A 221 5.03 3.30 6.35
N ILE A 222 5.80 4.30 5.89
CA ILE A 222 6.28 4.34 4.50
C ILE A 222 7.19 3.14 4.21
N LEU A 223 8.05 2.77 5.16
CA LEU A 223 8.95 1.63 5.00
C LEU A 223 8.17 0.33 4.86
N ASN A 224 7.10 0.13 5.65
CA ASN A 224 6.18 -1.00 5.49
C ASN A 224 5.58 -1.04 4.07
N PHE A 225 5.07 0.10 3.60
CA PHE A 225 4.54 0.22 2.25
C PHE A 225 5.58 -0.12 1.18
N ILE A 226 6.80 0.43 1.28
CA ILE A 226 7.88 0.21 0.31
C ILE A 226 8.32 -1.26 0.29
N ILE A 227 8.54 -1.87 1.47
CA ILE A 227 8.95 -3.28 1.57
C ILE A 227 7.90 -4.17 0.92
N PHE A 228 6.63 -3.98 1.26
CA PHE A 228 5.56 -4.80 0.72
C PHE A 228 5.38 -4.57 -0.78
N PHE A 229 5.46 -3.32 -1.21
CA PHE A 229 5.36 -2.93 -2.61
C PHE A 229 6.48 -3.54 -3.47
N LEU A 230 7.74 -3.42 -3.06
CA LEU A 230 8.88 -4.02 -3.74
C LEU A 230 8.78 -5.55 -3.78
N SER A 231 8.18 -6.14 -2.74
CA SER A 231 7.91 -7.57 -2.65
C SER A 231 6.81 -8.05 -3.59
N SER A 232 5.75 -7.26 -3.73
CA SER A 232 4.57 -7.62 -4.50
C SER A 232 4.73 -7.40 -6.00
N ARG A 233 5.73 -6.61 -6.41
CA ARG A 233 5.95 -6.24 -7.80
C ARG A 233 7.02 -7.08 -8.46
N ASN A 234 6.64 -7.75 -9.54
CA ASN A 234 7.60 -8.32 -10.47
C ASN A 234 8.26 -7.15 -11.24
N MET A 235 9.40 -6.65 -10.73
CA MET A 235 10.15 -5.51 -11.30
C MET A 235 10.76 -5.80 -12.68
N LYS A 236 10.59 -7.01 -13.21
CA LYS A 236 11.10 -7.40 -14.55
C LYS A 236 10.62 -6.51 -15.68
N PRO A 237 9.34 -6.06 -15.73
CA PRO A 237 8.90 -5.16 -16.81
C PRO A 237 9.65 -3.84 -16.85
N TYR A 238 10.24 -3.43 -15.71
CA TYR A 238 10.99 -2.19 -15.56
C TYR A 238 12.51 -2.37 -15.57
N SER A 239 12.99 -3.61 -15.76
CA SER A 239 14.44 -3.83 -15.92
C SER A 239 14.93 -3.15 -17.22
N PRO A 240 16.15 -2.56 -17.22
CA PRO A 240 16.70 -1.86 -18.39
C PRO A 240 16.67 -2.72 -19.66
N GLY A 241 16.90 -4.04 -19.53
CA GLY A 241 16.84 -4.99 -20.64
C GLY A 241 15.44 -5.17 -21.22
N GLN A 242 14.39 -5.18 -20.39
CA GLN A 242 13.01 -5.29 -20.84
C GLN A 242 12.51 -3.97 -21.46
N MET A 243 12.88 -2.84 -20.90
CA MET A 243 12.58 -1.53 -21.48
C MET A 243 13.22 -1.38 -22.86
N LYS A 244 14.47 -1.81 -23.02
CA LYS A 244 15.15 -1.82 -24.32
C LYS A 244 14.43 -2.73 -25.33
N ARG A 245 14.08 -3.96 -24.94
CA ARG A 245 13.30 -4.88 -25.78
C ARG A 245 11.93 -4.32 -26.18
N LYS A 246 11.22 -3.68 -25.24
CA LYS A 246 9.92 -3.05 -25.51
C LYS A 246 10.05 -1.88 -26.50
N ASN A 247 11.10 -1.07 -26.34
CA ASN A 247 11.37 0.04 -27.24
C ASN A 247 11.82 -0.45 -28.63
N ASP A 248 12.66 -1.46 -28.69
CA ASP A 248 13.08 -2.08 -29.97
C ASP A 248 11.89 -2.72 -30.69
N PHE A 249 11.01 -3.40 -29.94
CA PHE A 249 9.77 -3.96 -30.52
C PHE A 249 8.85 -2.85 -31.06
N LYS A 250 8.61 -1.78 -30.31
CA LYS A 250 7.84 -0.62 -30.78
C LYS A 250 8.46 0.02 -32.02
N ARG A 251 9.79 0.12 -32.06
CA ARG A 251 10.50 0.65 -33.22
C ARG A 251 10.32 -0.24 -34.46
N LYS A 252 10.44 -1.56 -34.29
CA LYS A 252 10.22 -2.53 -35.37
C LYS A 252 8.77 -2.50 -35.87
N MET A 253 7.78 -2.41 -34.96
CA MET A 253 6.37 -2.27 -35.37
C MET A 253 6.12 -1.00 -36.18
N ARG A 254 6.64 0.15 -35.72
CA ARG A 254 6.54 1.41 -36.48
C ARG A 254 7.24 1.36 -37.84
N GLN A 255 8.32 0.59 -37.96
CA GLN A 255 9.00 0.35 -39.25
C GLN A 255 8.17 -0.55 -40.16
N ALA A 256 7.52 -1.58 -39.60
CA ALA A 256 6.62 -2.46 -40.36
C ALA A 256 5.32 -1.78 -40.78
N GLU A 257 4.84 -0.80 -40.01
CA GLU A 257 3.65 0.00 -40.33
C GLU A 257 3.92 1.08 -41.40
N ARG A 258 5.21 1.38 -41.69
CA ARG A 258 5.52 2.30 -42.81
C ARG A 258 5.16 1.61 -44.12
N PRO A 259 4.36 2.26 -44.97
CA PRO A 259 4.06 1.71 -46.26
C PRO A 259 5.36 1.54 -47.05
N VAL A 260 5.71 0.28 -47.35
CA VAL A 260 6.83 0.01 -48.26
C VAL A 260 6.30 0.22 -49.67
N ASN A 261 6.78 1.26 -50.34
CA ASN A 261 6.54 1.42 -51.75
C ASN A 261 7.35 0.34 -52.47
N VAL A 262 6.69 -0.72 -52.89
CA VAL A 262 7.32 -1.84 -53.58
C VAL A 262 7.60 -1.52 -55.04
N TYR A 263 6.86 -0.56 -55.63
CA TYR A 263 6.96 -0.13 -57.01
C TYR A 263 7.23 1.36 -57.13
N ALA A 264 7.87 1.78 -58.22
CA ALA A 264 8.22 3.16 -58.46
C ALA A 264 7.01 4.15 -58.51
N ASN A 265 5.83 3.62 -58.74
CA ASN A 265 4.56 4.36 -58.75
C ASN A 265 3.90 4.44 -57.34
N GLY A 266 4.55 3.97 -56.28
CA GLY A 266 4.01 4.02 -54.90
C GLY A 266 3.04 2.91 -54.56
N ALA A 267 2.74 1.99 -55.45
CA ALA A 267 1.79 0.91 -55.21
C ALA A 267 2.35 -0.15 -54.27
N LYS A 268 1.50 -0.72 -53.40
CA LYS A 268 1.87 -1.77 -52.44
C LYS A 268 1.77 -3.18 -53.01
N HIS A 269 0.91 -3.36 -54.02
CA HIS A 269 0.61 -4.65 -54.58
C HIS A 269 0.65 -4.58 -56.14
N ARG A 270 1.09 -5.65 -56.76
CA ARG A 270 1.01 -5.87 -58.20
C ARG A 270 0.24 -7.16 -58.43
N CYS A 271 -0.79 -7.07 -59.28
CA CYS A 271 -1.54 -8.26 -59.65
C CYS A 271 -0.65 -9.20 -60.43
N ALA A 272 -0.53 -10.45 -59.99
CA ALA A 272 0.30 -11.47 -60.65
C ALA A 272 -0.24 -11.86 -62.05
N VAL A 273 -1.51 -11.62 -62.35
CA VAL A 273 -2.18 -12.02 -63.61
C VAL A 273 -2.19 -10.89 -64.64
N CYS A 274 -2.57 -9.67 -64.23
CA CYS A 274 -2.74 -8.53 -65.13
C CYS A 274 -1.65 -7.45 -65.02
N GLY A 275 -0.74 -7.57 -64.03
CA GLY A 275 0.36 -6.62 -63.83
C GLY A 275 -0.05 -5.25 -63.30
N ARG A 276 -1.34 -4.98 -63.05
CA ARG A 276 -1.82 -3.72 -62.53
C ARG A 276 -1.38 -3.52 -61.06
N THR A 277 -1.04 -2.31 -60.70
CA THR A 277 -0.64 -1.89 -59.37
C THR A 277 -1.75 -1.01 -58.80
N GLU A 278 -2.14 -1.28 -57.56
CA GLU A 278 -3.03 -0.42 -56.72
C GLU A 278 -2.23 0.37 -55.71
#